data_f00d0abd5b5bc360a445daed6b8e4c88
#
_entry.id   f00d0abd5b5bc360a445daed6b8e4c88
#
_cell.length_a   1.000
_cell.length_b   1.000
_cell.length_c   1.000
_cell.angle_alpha   90.00
_cell.angle_beta   90.00
_cell.angle_gamma   90.00
#
_symmetry.space_group_name_H-M   'P 1'
#
loop_
_entity.id
_entity.type
_entity.pdbx_description
1 polymer ?
#
loop_
_entity_poly.entity_id
_entity_poly.type
_entity_poly.pdbx_seq_one_letter_code
_entity_poly.pdbx_strand_id
1 'polypeptide(L)'
;MAKTDLPILEQRRIEANIIKPIYEEMMARLGKDEAASILKAAITKDSVAQGAAYAQNESFEPTLETFHHLLPQWTAGGALEVDMLIEEDQKVHYNVTRCKYAEMYRDMDLA
;
A
#
# COMPACT_ATOMS: atom_id res chain seq x y z
N MET A 1 -9.86 5.85 17.86
CA MET A 1 -9.14 6.76 16.98
C MET A 1 -9.29 6.31 15.54
N ALA A 2 -9.71 7.20 14.70
CA ALA A 2 -10.04 6.84 13.33
C ALA A 2 -8.78 6.82 12.46
N LYS A 3 -8.14 5.66 12.35
CA LYS A 3 -7.05 5.42 11.39
C LYS A 3 -7.47 5.79 9.97
N THR A 4 -8.78 5.67 9.70
CA THR A 4 -9.37 5.94 8.39
C THR A 4 -9.32 7.42 7.99
N ASP A 5 -9.08 8.32 8.93
CA ASP A 5 -9.00 9.76 8.64
C ASP A 5 -7.66 10.17 8.04
N LEU A 6 -6.65 9.31 8.14
CA LEU A 6 -5.33 9.58 7.57
C LEU A 6 -5.25 9.09 6.13
N PRO A 7 -4.64 9.87 5.24
CA PRO A 7 -4.32 9.37 3.90
C PRO A 7 -3.47 8.10 4.00
N ILE A 8 -3.66 7.20 3.05
CA ILE A 8 -2.94 5.91 3.06
C ILE A 8 -1.42 6.13 3.07
N LEU A 9 -0.93 7.11 2.33
CA LEU A 9 0.51 7.42 2.31
C LEU A 9 1.03 7.71 3.73
N GLU A 10 0.31 8.49 4.51
CA GLU A 10 0.71 8.80 5.88
C GLU A 10 0.63 7.60 6.79
N GLN A 11 -0.37 6.74 6.61
CA GLN A 11 -0.45 5.47 7.35
C GLN A 11 0.77 4.62 7.07
N ARG A 12 1.17 4.50 5.80
CA ARG A 12 2.36 3.72 5.41
C ARG A 12 3.64 4.34 5.96
N ARG A 13 3.72 5.67 6.02
CA ARG A 13 4.88 6.36 6.60
C ARG A 13 5.02 6.05 8.09
N ILE A 14 3.93 6.10 8.85
CA ILE A 14 3.92 5.80 10.27
C ILE A 14 4.35 4.35 10.51
N GLU A 15 3.80 3.42 9.75
CA GLU A 15 4.18 2.00 9.81
C GLU A 15 5.65 1.81 9.50
N ALA A 16 6.14 2.44 8.45
CA ALA A 16 7.52 2.30 8.01
C ALA A 16 8.51 2.85 9.04
N ASN A 17 8.14 3.89 9.76
CA ASN A 17 8.99 4.48 10.80
C ASN A 17 9.29 3.49 11.93
N ILE A 18 8.38 2.58 12.23
CA ILE A 18 8.65 1.53 13.23
C ILE A 18 9.20 0.26 12.59
N ILE A 19 8.79 -0.04 11.38
CA ILE A 19 9.28 -1.22 10.65
C ILE A 19 10.78 -1.10 10.38
N LYS A 20 11.25 0.09 10.02
CA LYS A 20 12.66 0.31 9.65
C LYS A 20 13.65 -0.15 10.73
N PRO A 21 13.59 0.34 11.99
CA PRO A 21 14.52 -0.12 13.01
C PRO A 21 14.36 -1.61 13.33
N ILE A 22 13.15 -2.15 13.26
CA ILE A 22 12.93 -3.58 13.48
C ILE A 22 13.61 -4.39 12.38
N TYR A 23 13.44 -3.97 11.13
CA TYR A 23 14.05 -4.65 10.00
C TYR A 23 15.58 -4.58 10.05
N GLU A 24 16.13 -3.43 10.39
CA GLU A 24 17.58 -3.26 10.53
C GLU A 24 18.15 -4.19 11.61
N GLU A 25 17.45 -4.33 12.73
CA GLU A 25 17.87 -5.24 13.79
C GLU A 25 17.80 -6.70 13.35
N MET A 26 16.75 -7.06 12.61
CA MET A 26 16.63 -8.40 12.05
C MET A 26 17.75 -8.71 11.06
N MET A 27 18.10 -7.74 10.21
CA MET A 27 19.20 -7.92 9.26
C MET A 27 20.53 -8.15 9.99
N ALA A 28 20.75 -7.41 11.08
CA ALA A 28 21.99 -7.54 11.86
C ALA A 28 22.11 -8.91 12.52
N ARG A 29 21.00 -9.51 12.96
CA ARG A 29 21.00 -10.79 13.67
C ARG A 29 20.86 -12.00 12.77
N LEU A 30 20.09 -11.89 11.70
CA LEU A 30 19.68 -13.04 10.89
C LEU A 30 20.20 -12.99 9.46
N GLY A 31 20.75 -11.86 9.04
CA GLY A 31 21.15 -11.62 7.66
C GLY A 31 19.96 -11.09 6.85
N LYS A 32 20.28 -10.52 5.70
CA LYS A 32 19.31 -9.81 4.86
C LYS A 32 18.21 -10.74 4.33
N ASP A 33 18.58 -11.92 3.85
CA ASP A 33 17.61 -12.83 3.21
C ASP A 33 16.55 -13.31 4.20
N GLU A 34 16.96 -13.70 5.40
CA GLU A 34 16.05 -14.17 6.44
C GLU A 34 15.19 -13.02 6.95
N ALA A 35 15.77 -11.84 7.17
CA ALA A 35 15.05 -10.66 7.59
C ALA A 35 13.98 -10.27 6.58
N ALA A 36 14.33 -10.26 5.29
CA ALA A 36 13.38 -9.96 4.22
C ALA A 36 12.25 -10.98 4.15
N SER A 37 12.56 -12.27 4.35
CA SER A 37 11.56 -13.33 4.36
C SER A 37 10.54 -13.15 5.48
N ILE A 38 11.00 -12.81 6.68
CA ILE A 38 10.14 -12.56 7.84
C ILE A 38 9.26 -11.34 7.60
N LEU A 39 9.85 -10.24 7.13
CA LEU A 39 9.12 -9.02 6.86
C LEU A 39 8.06 -9.24 5.79
N LYS A 40 8.41 -9.92 4.71
CA LYS A 40 7.48 -10.25 3.61
C LYS A 40 6.29 -11.05 4.13
N ALA A 41 6.53 -12.07 4.95
CA ALA A 41 5.47 -12.90 5.51
C ALA A 41 4.52 -12.08 6.40
N ALA A 42 5.07 -11.21 7.24
CA ALA A 42 4.29 -10.38 8.15
C ALA A 42 3.43 -9.36 7.38
N ILE A 43 4.03 -8.67 6.41
CA ILE A 43 3.32 -7.68 5.60
C ILE A 43 2.24 -8.35 4.75
N THR A 44 2.50 -9.54 4.24
CA THR A 44 1.50 -10.30 3.47
C THR A 44 0.27 -10.60 4.33
N LYS A 45 0.46 -11.03 5.58
CA LYS A 45 -0.66 -11.28 6.49
C LYS A 45 -1.49 -10.04 6.73
N ASP A 46 -0.84 -8.90 6.96
CA ASP A 46 -1.53 -7.64 7.20
C ASP A 46 -2.27 -7.18 5.95
N SER A 47 -1.64 -7.31 4.78
CA SER A 47 -2.25 -6.91 3.51
C SER A 47 -3.50 -7.74 3.20
N VAL A 48 -3.46 -9.05 3.46
CA VAL A 48 -4.62 -9.92 3.27
C VAL A 48 -5.76 -9.51 4.21
N ALA A 49 -5.44 -9.20 5.47
CA ALA A 49 -6.43 -8.75 6.44
C ALA A 49 -7.06 -7.41 6.03
N GLN A 50 -6.26 -6.46 5.54
CA GLN A 50 -6.77 -5.19 5.05
C GLN A 50 -7.66 -5.36 3.83
N GLY A 51 -7.25 -6.22 2.90
CA GLY A 51 -8.05 -6.53 1.71
C GLY A 51 -9.40 -7.12 2.07
N ALA A 52 -9.43 -8.04 3.03
CA ALA A 52 -10.66 -8.63 3.52
C ALA A 52 -11.57 -7.57 4.17
N ALA A 53 -11.00 -6.64 4.93
CA ALA A 53 -11.75 -5.55 5.54
C ALA A 53 -12.38 -4.63 4.49
N TYR A 54 -11.64 -4.30 3.44
CA TYR A 54 -12.19 -3.53 2.31
C TYR A 54 -13.35 -4.26 1.64
N ALA A 55 -13.19 -5.57 1.40
CA ALA A 55 -14.24 -6.37 0.77
C ALA A 55 -15.51 -6.44 1.62
N GLN A 56 -15.38 -6.48 2.94
CA GLN A 56 -16.53 -6.50 3.84
C GLN A 56 -17.34 -5.21 3.83
N ASN A 57 -16.71 -4.09 3.47
CA ASN A 57 -17.39 -2.80 3.38
C ASN A 57 -18.19 -2.64 2.10
N GLU A 58 -18.02 -3.57 1.15
CA GLU A 58 -18.77 -3.55 -0.09
C GLU A 58 -20.06 -4.36 0.07
N SER A 59 -21.18 -3.79 -0.39
CA SER A 59 -22.49 -4.45 -0.28
C SER A 59 -22.79 -5.40 -1.44
N PHE A 60 -21.87 -5.52 -2.40
CA PHE A 60 -22.02 -6.36 -3.59
C PHE A 60 -20.63 -6.83 -4.04
N GLU A 61 -20.61 -7.77 -5.01
CA GLU A 61 -19.38 -8.34 -5.50
C GLU A 61 -18.43 -7.30 -6.10
N PRO A 62 -17.11 -7.44 -5.89
CA PRO A 62 -16.13 -6.51 -6.47
C PRO A 62 -16.22 -6.46 -8.00
N THR A 63 -16.20 -5.25 -8.54
CA THR A 63 -16.22 -4.97 -9.97
C THR A 63 -15.21 -3.88 -10.27
N LEU A 64 -15.04 -3.53 -11.55
CA LEU A 64 -14.24 -2.37 -11.92
C LEU A 64 -14.81 -1.08 -11.34
N GLU A 65 -16.13 -1.01 -11.18
CA GLU A 65 -16.76 0.14 -10.55
C GLU A 65 -16.32 0.28 -9.09
N THR A 66 -16.29 -0.81 -8.33
CA THR A 66 -15.80 -0.77 -6.95
C THR A 66 -14.33 -0.42 -6.89
N PHE A 67 -13.54 -0.84 -7.87
CA PHE A 67 -12.13 -0.44 -7.99
C PHE A 67 -12.00 1.07 -8.17
N HIS A 68 -12.87 1.71 -8.95
CA HIS A 68 -12.88 3.16 -9.11
C HIS A 68 -13.08 3.89 -7.78
N HIS A 69 -13.84 3.29 -6.87
CA HIS A 69 -14.06 3.86 -5.53
C HIS A 69 -12.83 3.75 -4.63
N LEU A 70 -11.98 2.75 -4.87
CA LEU A 70 -10.76 2.57 -4.08
C LEU A 70 -9.61 3.46 -4.57
N LEU A 71 -9.53 3.68 -5.87
CA LEU A 71 -8.41 4.41 -6.48
C LEU A 71 -8.19 5.79 -5.86
N PRO A 72 -9.23 6.61 -5.59
CA PRO A 72 -9.02 7.92 -4.94
C PRO A 72 -8.37 7.83 -3.57
N GLN A 73 -8.56 6.74 -2.83
CA GLN A 73 -7.92 6.56 -1.53
C GLN A 73 -6.41 6.39 -1.66
N TRP A 74 -5.98 5.67 -2.69
CA TRP A 74 -4.56 5.45 -2.94
C TRP A 74 -3.87 6.67 -3.54
N THR A 75 -4.60 7.50 -4.27
CA THR A 75 -4.06 8.70 -4.89
C THR A 75 -4.19 9.94 -4.00
N ALA A 76 -4.88 9.84 -2.87
CA ALA A 76 -5.14 10.97 -1.98
C ALA A 76 -3.85 11.70 -1.60
N GLY A 77 -3.91 13.03 -1.56
CA GLY A 77 -2.76 13.85 -1.22
C GLY A 77 -1.65 13.83 -2.27
N GLY A 78 -1.97 13.43 -3.51
CA GLY A 78 -0.98 13.31 -4.57
C GLY A 78 -0.03 12.13 -4.41
N ALA A 79 -0.42 11.11 -3.62
CA ALA A 79 0.43 9.95 -3.34
C ALA A 79 0.74 9.15 -4.61
N LEU A 80 -0.20 9.09 -5.54
CA LEU A 80 0.00 8.54 -6.88
C LEU A 80 -0.44 9.57 -7.89
N GLU A 81 0.42 9.84 -8.86
CA GLU A 81 0.05 10.61 -10.04
C GLU A 81 -0.19 9.61 -11.16
N VAL A 82 -1.41 9.59 -11.67
CA VAL A 82 -1.82 8.63 -12.69
C VAL A 82 -2.30 9.35 -13.95
N ASP A 83 -2.06 8.70 -15.07
CA ASP A 83 -2.52 9.14 -16.37
C ASP A 83 -3.55 8.12 -16.84
N MET A 84 -4.83 8.49 -16.79
CA MET A 84 -5.92 7.59 -17.13
C MET A 84 -6.02 7.46 -18.64
N LEU A 85 -5.81 6.26 -19.16
CA LEU A 85 -5.82 5.98 -20.60
C LEU A 85 -7.17 5.48 -21.07
N ILE A 86 -7.76 4.53 -20.34
CA ILE A 86 -9.07 3.94 -20.68
C ILE A 86 -9.88 3.82 -19.39
N GLU A 87 -11.10 4.36 -19.42
CA GLU A 87 -12.02 4.26 -18.30
C GLU A 87 -13.39 3.88 -18.83
N GLU A 88 -13.65 2.58 -18.90
CA GLU A 88 -14.88 1.99 -19.39
C GLU A 88 -15.42 0.99 -18.38
N ASP A 89 -16.67 0.54 -18.56
CA ASP A 89 -17.32 -0.40 -17.62
C ASP A 89 -16.55 -1.72 -17.49
N GLN A 90 -15.89 -2.17 -18.57
CA GLN A 90 -15.19 -3.44 -18.63
C GLN A 90 -13.66 -3.31 -18.68
N LYS A 91 -13.15 -2.09 -18.76
CA LYS A 91 -11.71 -1.83 -18.90
C LYS A 91 -11.30 -0.58 -18.16
N VAL A 92 -10.20 -0.71 -17.40
CA VAL A 92 -9.53 0.44 -16.78
C VAL A 92 -8.04 0.29 -17.08
N HIS A 93 -7.48 1.26 -17.81
CA HIS A 93 -6.06 1.31 -18.11
C HIS A 93 -5.51 2.67 -17.67
N TYR A 94 -4.42 2.65 -16.92
CA TYR A 94 -3.77 3.88 -16.52
C TYR A 94 -2.27 3.64 -16.33
N ASN A 95 -1.51 4.72 -16.43
CA ASN A 95 -0.09 4.73 -16.09
C ASN A 95 0.10 5.46 -14.78
N VAL A 96 0.97 4.94 -13.94
CA VAL A 96 1.42 5.65 -12.75
C VAL A 96 2.66 6.44 -13.16
N THR A 97 2.56 7.75 -13.19
CA THR A 97 3.66 8.62 -13.60
C THR A 97 4.53 9.03 -12.43
N ARG A 98 4.00 8.97 -11.22
CA ARG A 98 4.76 9.21 -9.99
C ARG A 98 4.13 8.42 -8.84
N CYS A 99 4.97 7.77 -8.05
CA CYS A 99 4.54 7.01 -6.87
C CYS A 99 5.31 7.49 -5.64
N LYS A 100 4.65 8.25 -4.77
CA LYS A 100 5.25 8.75 -3.53
C LYS A 100 5.50 7.63 -2.53
N TYR A 101 4.75 6.53 -2.62
CA TYR A 101 5.02 5.34 -1.79
C TYR A 101 6.41 4.78 -2.10
N ALA A 102 6.74 4.61 -3.38
CA ALA A 102 8.04 4.11 -3.79
C ALA A 102 9.16 5.07 -3.37
N GLU A 103 8.95 6.37 -3.54
CA GLU A 103 9.92 7.39 -3.14
C GLU A 103 10.18 7.33 -1.63
N MET A 104 9.11 7.24 -0.84
CA MET A 104 9.19 7.16 0.62
C MET A 104 9.98 5.93 1.09
N TYR A 105 9.65 4.75 0.57
CA TYR A 105 10.33 3.53 0.96
C TYR A 105 11.80 3.52 0.52
N ARG A 106 12.09 4.10 -0.63
CA ARG A 106 13.47 4.23 -1.12
C ARG A 106 14.27 5.15 -0.20
N ASP A 107 13.70 6.29 0.19
CA ASP A 107 14.34 7.25 1.09
C ASP A 107 14.60 6.66 2.48
N MET A 108 13.82 5.66 2.88
CA MET A 108 13.96 4.97 4.16
C MET A 108 14.82 3.70 4.06
N ASP A 109 15.38 3.40 2.89
CA ASP A 109 16.14 2.16 2.64
C ASP A 109 15.30 0.89 2.87
N LEU A 110 14.01 0.95 2.55
CA LEU A 110 13.09 -0.17 2.68
C LEU A 110 12.62 -0.72 1.31
N ALA A 111 13.11 -0.15 0.23
CA ALA A 111 12.74 -0.61 -1.11
C ALA A 111 13.60 -1.80 -1.56
#